data_8af614587c5bb40c64018759b06ff48a
#
_entry.id   8af614587c5bb40c64018759b06ff48a
#
_cell.length_a   1.000
_cell.length_b   1.000
_cell.length_c   1.000
_cell.angle_alpha   90.00
_cell.angle_beta   90.00
_cell.angle_gamma   90.00
#
_symmetry.space_group_name_H-M   'P 1'
#
loop_
_entity.id
_entity.type
_entity.pdbx_description
1 polymer ?
#
loop_
_entity_poly.entity_id
_entity_poly.type
_entity_poly.pdbx_seq_one_letter_code
_entity_poly.pdbx_strand_id
1 'polypeptide(L)'
;MSQNQTFRVKTDGFFGELFLPTEDTYPQKALICFGGSDGGIKLPRMLADVFRSHGLTALALAYVMEEDLPAQFSLVPIDFIEAAAKRLHAMGYEKVGLWGISKGAELALTAGSLLPELVNAVIAVDPMNTVCQGFAREKGISFLPKSSWSFHGKPLPYTPFPSEKFPLAHVLFQSLRLRELTMYDLYLPMVTHPAPDAVIPVEKITGPILLISSKMDTMWPSVPAAKQMQKRLQTCRFPYPCQHLSYASGSHLFVPLKLRTAKFFKGDRGKNKAKSRKARRHALIKTLEFVSRW
;
A
#
# COMPACT_ATOMS: atom_id res chain seq x y z
N MET A 1 -16.18 -12.73 22.55
CA MET A 1 -15.31 -12.56 21.38
C MET A 1 -16.24 -12.22 20.22
N SER A 2 -16.22 -10.97 19.71
CA SER A 2 -16.98 -10.62 18.52
C SER A 2 -16.41 -11.41 17.34
N GLN A 3 -17.22 -12.25 16.71
CA GLN A 3 -16.83 -12.92 15.48
C GLN A 3 -16.58 -11.83 14.42
N ASN A 4 -15.36 -11.79 13.86
CA ASN A 4 -15.06 -10.94 12.72
C ASN A 4 -15.98 -11.33 11.56
N GLN A 5 -16.64 -10.37 10.94
CA GLN A 5 -17.42 -10.61 9.73
C GLN A 5 -16.46 -10.85 8.58
N THR A 6 -16.65 -11.99 7.87
CA THR A 6 -15.85 -12.38 6.71
C THR A 6 -16.66 -12.16 5.44
N PHE A 7 -15.99 -11.63 4.40
CA PHE A 7 -16.54 -11.40 3.06
C PHE A 7 -15.84 -12.30 2.04
N ARG A 8 -16.58 -12.74 1.02
CA ARG A 8 -16.11 -13.63 -0.04
C ARG A 8 -16.32 -13.01 -1.41
N VAL A 9 -15.43 -13.29 -2.36
CA VAL A 9 -15.53 -12.73 -3.73
C VAL A 9 -16.85 -13.07 -4.39
N LYS A 10 -17.31 -14.33 -4.28
CA LYS A 10 -18.55 -14.81 -4.93
C LYS A 10 -19.82 -14.14 -4.41
N THR A 11 -19.86 -13.77 -3.14
CA THR A 11 -21.06 -13.22 -2.50
C THR A 11 -21.02 -11.73 -2.31
N ASP A 12 -19.82 -11.18 -2.02
CA ASP A 12 -19.64 -9.80 -1.62
C ASP A 12 -18.83 -8.97 -2.63
N GLY A 13 -18.27 -9.63 -3.66
CA GLY A 13 -17.45 -8.97 -4.68
C GLY A 13 -16.01 -8.70 -4.25
N PHE A 14 -15.59 -9.09 -3.04
CA PHE A 14 -14.23 -8.96 -2.52
C PHE A 14 -13.93 -9.99 -1.42
N PHE A 15 -12.65 -10.22 -1.13
CA PHE A 15 -12.23 -11.08 -0.02
C PHE A 15 -11.70 -10.23 1.13
N GLY A 16 -12.32 -10.32 2.32
CA GLY A 16 -11.89 -9.51 3.46
C GLY A 16 -12.48 -9.93 4.79
N GLU A 17 -12.00 -9.30 5.86
CA GLU A 17 -12.47 -9.48 7.23
C GLU A 17 -12.60 -8.14 7.94
N LEU A 18 -13.75 -7.89 8.54
CA LEU A 18 -14.04 -6.67 9.28
C LEU A 18 -13.66 -6.81 10.75
N PHE A 19 -12.89 -5.87 11.24
CA PHE A 19 -12.44 -5.75 12.62
C PHE A 19 -13.12 -4.55 13.28
N LEU A 20 -14.06 -4.82 14.17
CA LEU A 20 -14.78 -3.80 14.92
C LEU A 20 -14.05 -3.52 16.24
N PRO A 21 -13.81 -2.24 16.62
CA PRO A 21 -13.23 -1.90 17.90
C PRO A 21 -14.20 -2.19 19.04
N THR A 22 -13.68 -2.41 20.24
CA THR A 22 -14.50 -2.53 21.47
C THR A 22 -15.09 -1.18 21.86
N GLU A 23 -14.30 -0.11 21.70
CA GLU A 23 -14.70 1.29 21.88
C GLU A 23 -14.43 2.01 20.58
N ASP A 24 -15.47 2.57 19.97
CA ASP A 24 -15.35 3.28 18.69
C ASP A 24 -14.93 4.72 18.95
N THR A 25 -13.65 5.00 18.76
CA THR A 25 -13.05 6.34 18.90
C THR A 25 -13.28 7.20 17.64
N TYR A 26 -13.54 6.56 16.52
CA TYR A 26 -13.68 7.22 15.22
C TYR A 26 -15.00 6.82 14.54
N PRO A 27 -16.13 7.20 15.14
CA PRO A 27 -17.45 6.80 14.63
C PRO A 27 -17.61 7.21 13.15
N GLN A 28 -18.32 6.39 12.39
CA GLN A 28 -18.59 6.58 10.97
C GLN A 28 -17.35 6.55 10.05
N LYS A 29 -16.15 6.23 10.58
CA LYS A 29 -14.94 6.04 9.78
C LYS A 29 -14.54 4.57 9.71
N ALA A 30 -14.16 4.11 8.52
CA ALA A 30 -13.59 2.78 8.32
C ALA A 30 -12.34 2.85 7.45
N LEU A 31 -11.35 2.00 7.73
CA LEU A 31 -10.10 1.94 7.01
C LEU A 31 -9.94 0.59 6.31
N ILE A 32 -9.83 0.55 5.00
CA ILE A 32 -9.50 -0.66 4.24
C ILE A 32 -7.99 -0.83 4.22
N CYS A 33 -7.49 -1.96 4.72
CA CYS A 33 -6.07 -2.23 4.89
C CYS A 33 -5.56 -3.26 3.89
N PHE A 34 -4.50 -2.92 3.14
CA PHE A 34 -3.85 -3.78 2.16
C PHE A 34 -2.43 -4.17 2.60
N GLY A 35 -2.04 -5.43 2.32
CA GLY A 35 -0.64 -5.86 2.36
C GLY A 35 0.16 -5.39 1.15
N GLY A 36 1.43 -5.77 1.12
CA GLY A 36 2.32 -5.56 -0.03
C GLY A 36 2.32 -6.75 -1.00
N SER A 37 3.47 -6.96 -1.65
CA SER A 37 3.69 -8.09 -2.55
C SER A 37 3.87 -9.45 -1.84
N ASP A 38 3.70 -9.52 -0.52
CA ASP A 38 3.56 -10.76 0.23
C ASP A 38 2.25 -11.51 -0.13
N GLY A 39 1.20 -10.77 -0.51
CA GLY A 39 -0.10 -11.32 -0.89
C GLY A 39 -0.88 -11.89 0.28
N GLY A 40 -2.11 -12.37 0.00
CA GLY A 40 -3.01 -12.96 0.98
C GLY A 40 -3.51 -12.00 2.06
N ILE A 41 -4.27 -12.56 3.00
CA ILE A 41 -4.98 -11.77 4.04
C ILE A 41 -4.16 -11.58 5.33
N LYS A 42 -3.03 -12.28 5.51
CA LYS A 42 -2.32 -12.34 6.80
C LYS A 42 -1.82 -10.98 7.28
N LEU A 43 -1.13 -10.22 6.43
CA LEU A 43 -0.63 -8.89 6.81
C LEU A 43 -1.78 -7.89 6.96
N PRO A 44 -2.77 -7.82 6.05
CA PRO A 44 -3.98 -7.01 6.25
C PRO A 44 -4.69 -7.25 7.58
N ARG A 45 -4.87 -8.52 8.01
CA ARG A 45 -5.44 -8.87 9.33
C ARG A 45 -4.65 -8.26 10.49
N MET A 46 -3.33 -8.40 10.47
CA MET A 46 -2.47 -7.87 11.52
C MET A 46 -2.56 -6.33 11.60
N LEU A 47 -2.69 -5.65 10.46
CA LEU A 47 -2.83 -4.20 10.38
C LEU A 47 -4.22 -3.76 10.86
N ALA A 48 -5.28 -4.42 10.39
CA ALA A 48 -6.64 -4.15 10.83
C ALA A 48 -6.80 -4.32 12.35
N ASP A 49 -6.17 -5.36 12.94
CA ASP A 49 -6.18 -5.56 14.39
C ASP A 49 -5.45 -4.44 15.15
N VAL A 50 -4.36 -3.90 14.59
CA VAL A 50 -3.71 -2.70 15.16
C VAL A 50 -4.66 -1.51 15.17
N PHE A 51 -5.36 -1.21 14.06
CA PHE A 51 -6.28 -0.08 14.00
C PHE A 51 -7.51 -0.29 14.90
N ARG A 52 -8.07 -1.50 14.89
CA ARG A 52 -9.14 -1.90 15.79
C ARG A 52 -8.77 -1.67 17.27
N SER A 53 -7.55 -2.04 17.65
CA SER A 53 -7.07 -1.86 19.05
C SER A 53 -6.87 -0.39 19.45
N HIS A 54 -6.96 0.54 18.48
CA HIS A 54 -6.91 1.99 18.68
C HIS A 54 -8.27 2.66 18.41
N GLY A 55 -9.36 1.89 18.43
CA GLY A 55 -10.72 2.43 18.33
C GLY A 55 -11.19 2.78 16.91
N LEU A 56 -10.55 2.22 15.86
CA LEU A 56 -10.95 2.46 14.48
C LEU A 56 -11.44 1.16 13.83
N THR A 57 -12.61 1.20 13.21
CA THR A 57 -13.07 0.10 12.35
C THR A 57 -12.12 -0.09 11.19
N ALA A 58 -11.68 -1.34 10.97
CA ALA A 58 -10.75 -1.67 9.91
C ALA A 58 -11.16 -2.94 9.16
N LEU A 59 -11.14 -2.87 7.83
CA LEU A 59 -11.38 -3.99 6.93
C LEU A 59 -10.04 -4.49 6.41
N ALA A 60 -9.64 -5.70 6.81
CA ALA A 60 -8.54 -6.41 6.17
C ALA A 60 -8.99 -6.88 4.79
N LEU A 61 -8.33 -6.47 3.71
CA LEU A 61 -8.69 -6.86 2.34
C LEU A 61 -7.49 -7.53 1.66
N ALA A 62 -7.71 -8.74 1.15
CA ALA A 62 -6.79 -9.41 0.23
C ALA A 62 -7.22 -9.11 -1.21
N TYR A 63 -6.25 -8.91 -2.09
CA TYR A 63 -6.47 -8.65 -3.52
C TYR A 63 -5.81 -9.69 -4.43
N VAL A 64 -5.02 -10.61 -3.85
CA VAL A 64 -4.36 -11.75 -4.52
C VAL A 64 -4.19 -12.91 -3.53
N MET A 65 -3.99 -14.12 -4.05
CA MET A 65 -3.55 -15.32 -3.30
C MET A 65 -4.48 -15.74 -2.16
N GLU A 66 -5.77 -15.52 -2.33
CA GLU A 66 -6.84 -16.10 -1.50
C GLU A 66 -7.89 -16.74 -2.41
N GLU A 67 -8.90 -17.38 -1.82
CA GLU A 67 -9.98 -18.03 -2.54
C GLU A 67 -10.67 -17.06 -3.52
N ASP A 68 -10.83 -17.48 -4.77
CA ASP A 68 -11.43 -16.72 -5.88
C ASP A 68 -10.70 -15.41 -6.25
N LEU A 69 -9.49 -15.18 -5.73
CA LEU A 69 -8.63 -14.06 -6.11
C LEU A 69 -7.55 -14.46 -7.13
N PRO A 70 -7.00 -13.51 -7.89
CA PRO A 70 -5.86 -13.79 -8.77
C PRO A 70 -4.67 -14.39 -8.00
N ALA A 71 -4.04 -15.42 -8.58
CA ALA A 71 -2.82 -16.02 -8.03
C ALA A 71 -1.57 -15.14 -8.25
N GLN A 72 -1.64 -14.16 -9.14
CA GLN A 72 -0.52 -13.35 -9.60
C GLN A 72 -0.83 -11.86 -9.46
N PHE A 73 0.22 -11.04 -9.35
CA PHE A 73 0.13 -9.58 -9.33
C PHE A 73 0.02 -9.00 -10.75
N SER A 74 -0.96 -9.43 -11.50
CA SER A 74 -1.20 -9.01 -12.89
C SER A 74 -2.69 -8.91 -13.15
N LEU A 75 -3.11 -7.77 -13.69
CA LEU A 75 -4.51 -7.47 -13.99
C LEU A 75 -5.45 -7.66 -12.80
N VAL A 76 -4.95 -7.41 -11.59
CA VAL A 76 -5.75 -7.51 -10.37
C VAL A 76 -6.85 -6.46 -10.42
N PRO A 77 -8.13 -6.83 -10.24
CA PRO A 77 -9.25 -5.88 -10.30
C PRO A 77 -9.27 -4.92 -9.12
N ILE A 78 -9.27 -3.61 -9.41
CA ILE A 78 -9.55 -2.55 -8.41
C ILE A 78 -11.01 -2.61 -7.98
N ASP A 79 -11.86 -3.25 -8.75
CA ASP A 79 -13.28 -3.54 -8.50
C ASP A 79 -13.49 -4.19 -7.11
N PHE A 80 -12.53 -4.95 -6.59
CA PHE A 80 -12.58 -5.49 -5.22
C PHE A 80 -12.62 -4.38 -4.16
N ILE A 81 -11.86 -3.29 -4.40
CA ILE A 81 -11.83 -2.14 -3.49
C ILE A 81 -13.12 -1.32 -3.62
N GLU A 82 -13.62 -1.18 -4.83
CA GLU A 82 -14.91 -0.53 -5.10
C GLU A 82 -16.05 -1.25 -4.36
N ALA A 83 -16.13 -2.59 -4.48
CA ALA A 83 -17.12 -3.39 -3.78
C ALA A 83 -17.01 -3.27 -2.25
N ALA A 84 -15.79 -3.33 -1.72
CA ALA A 84 -15.53 -3.19 -0.29
C ALA A 84 -15.92 -1.80 0.24
N ALA A 85 -15.59 -0.73 -0.48
CA ALA A 85 -15.95 0.64 -0.09
C ALA A 85 -17.49 0.84 -0.13
N LYS A 86 -18.16 0.37 -1.18
CA LYS A 86 -19.64 0.37 -1.26
C LYS A 86 -20.27 -0.41 -0.10
N ARG A 87 -19.69 -1.55 0.26
CA ARG A 87 -20.19 -2.36 1.39
C ARG A 87 -20.06 -1.61 2.72
N LEU A 88 -18.93 -0.94 2.96
CA LEU A 88 -18.74 -0.14 4.18
C LEU A 88 -19.72 1.04 4.23
N HIS A 89 -19.92 1.77 3.12
CA HIS A 89 -20.95 2.83 3.07
C HIS A 89 -22.36 2.29 3.33
N ALA A 90 -22.72 1.13 2.77
CA ALA A 90 -23.99 0.47 3.04
C ALA A 90 -24.16 0.02 4.51
N MET A 91 -23.06 -0.15 5.23
CA MET A 91 -23.07 -0.42 6.68
C MET A 91 -23.13 0.85 7.54
N GLY A 92 -23.19 2.05 6.94
CA GLY A 92 -23.34 3.33 7.62
C GLY A 92 -22.02 4.07 7.86
N TYR A 93 -20.88 3.62 7.34
CA TYR A 93 -19.65 4.39 7.40
C TYR A 93 -19.67 5.52 6.37
N GLU A 94 -19.66 6.75 6.84
CA GLU A 94 -19.67 7.94 5.98
C GLU A 94 -18.31 8.19 5.33
N LYS A 95 -17.24 7.83 6.03
CA LYS A 95 -15.86 8.04 5.60
C LYS A 95 -15.10 6.72 5.48
N VAL A 96 -14.67 6.41 4.28
CA VAL A 96 -13.88 5.22 3.96
C VAL A 96 -12.50 5.64 3.47
N GLY A 97 -11.46 5.24 4.21
CA GLY A 97 -10.07 5.48 3.84
C GLY A 97 -9.35 4.21 3.37
N LEU A 98 -8.26 4.38 2.65
CA LEU A 98 -7.39 3.30 2.22
C LEU A 98 -6.04 3.40 2.94
N TRP A 99 -5.54 2.27 3.44
CA TRP A 99 -4.21 2.14 3.98
C TRP A 99 -3.46 1.01 3.28
N GLY A 100 -2.32 1.30 2.69
CA GLY A 100 -1.53 0.30 1.99
C GLY A 100 -0.03 0.47 2.21
N ILE A 101 0.71 -0.65 2.11
CA ILE A 101 2.18 -0.67 2.14
C ILE A 101 2.74 -1.25 0.86
N SER A 102 3.85 -0.65 0.35
CA SER A 102 4.56 -1.20 -0.81
C SER A 102 3.62 -1.35 -2.01
N LYS A 103 3.45 -2.54 -2.56
CA LYS A 103 2.48 -2.81 -3.64
C LYS A 103 1.03 -2.43 -3.27
N GLY A 104 0.65 -2.60 -1.99
CA GLY A 104 -0.63 -2.12 -1.48
C GLY A 104 -0.72 -0.60 -1.36
N ALA A 105 0.40 0.12 -1.20
CA ALA A 105 0.41 1.59 -1.25
C ALA A 105 0.20 2.11 -2.67
N GLU A 106 0.79 1.47 -3.68
CA GLU A 106 0.49 1.72 -5.09
C GLU A 106 -0.99 1.50 -5.37
N LEU A 107 -1.56 0.36 -4.88
CA LEU A 107 -2.98 0.04 -5.01
C LEU A 107 -3.87 1.10 -4.34
N ALA A 108 -3.55 1.49 -3.11
CA ALA A 108 -4.34 2.48 -2.36
C ALA A 108 -4.39 3.84 -3.08
N LEU A 109 -3.25 4.32 -3.58
CA LEU A 109 -3.18 5.58 -4.35
C LEU A 109 -3.94 5.48 -5.68
N THR A 110 -3.78 4.36 -6.40
CA THR A 110 -4.47 4.12 -7.67
C THR A 110 -5.98 4.02 -7.45
N ALA A 111 -6.43 3.21 -6.50
CA ALA A 111 -7.85 3.06 -6.19
C ALA A 111 -8.47 4.39 -5.69
N GLY A 112 -7.78 5.11 -4.80
CA GLY A 112 -8.24 6.41 -4.33
C GLY A 112 -8.42 7.43 -5.46
N SER A 113 -7.58 7.38 -6.50
CA SER A 113 -7.69 8.27 -7.67
C SER A 113 -8.81 7.86 -8.64
N LEU A 114 -9.23 6.60 -8.64
CA LEU A 114 -10.27 6.06 -9.51
C LEU A 114 -11.65 6.04 -8.84
N LEU A 115 -11.71 6.09 -7.52
CA LEU A 115 -12.92 5.97 -6.71
C LEU A 115 -13.15 7.21 -5.83
N PRO A 116 -13.09 8.45 -6.40
CA PRO A 116 -13.17 9.69 -5.62
C PRO A 116 -14.47 9.84 -4.82
N GLU A 117 -15.55 9.24 -5.29
CA GLU A 117 -16.87 9.31 -4.62
C GLU A 117 -16.99 8.30 -3.43
N LEU A 118 -16.10 7.31 -3.36
CA LEU A 118 -16.17 6.25 -2.37
C LEU A 118 -15.00 6.30 -1.35
N VAL A 119 -13.91 6.97 -1.71
CA VAL A 119 -12.68 7.02 -0.91
C VAL A 119 -12.39 8.44 -0.47
N ASN A 120 -12.34 8.66 0.84
CA ASN A 120 -12.23 9.99 1.44
C ASN A 120 -10.84 10.27 2.04
N ALA A 121 -9.93 9.31 2.05
CA ALA A 121 -8.53 9.50 2.47
C ALA A 121 -7.63 8.37 1.98
N VAL A 122 -6.34 8.66 1.79
CA VAL A 122 -5.35 7.64 1.45
C VAL A 122 -4.11 7.76 2.34
N ILE A 123 -3.70 6.63 2.92
CA ILE A 123 -2.47 6.47 3.69
C ILE A 123 -1.59 5.47 2.96
N ALA A 124 -0.50 5.94 2.38
CA ALA A 124 0.41 5.13 1.58
C ALA A 124 1.79 5.02 2.23
N VAL A 125 2.15 3.81 2.64
CA VAL A 125 3.43 3.50 3.28
C VAL A 125 4.38 2.90 2.27
N ASP A 126 5.58 3.48 2.16
CA ASP A 126 6.58 3.15 1.14
C ASP A 126 5.97 3.13 -0.29
N PRO A 127 5.43 4.29 -0.76
CA PRO A 127 4.63 4.37 -1.98
C PRO A 127 5.45 4.37 -3.27
N MET A 128 4.76 4.10 -4.39
CA MET A 128 5.17 4.37 -5.77
C MET A 128 4.29 5.47 -6.38
N ASN A 129 4.83 6.23 -7.34
CA ASN A 129 4.12 7.31 -8.03
C ASN A 129 3.55 6.88 -9.41
N THR A 130 3.73 5.62 -9.77
CA THR A 130 3.31 5.04 -11.04
C THR A 130 2.72 3.65 -10.84
N VAL A 131 1.79 3.26 -11.70
CA VAL A 131 1.34 1.88 -11.82
C VAL A 131 2.47 1.05 -12.41
N CYS A 132 2.87 0.00 -11.71
CA CYS A 132 3.96 -0.86 -12.14
C CYS A 132 3.47 -2.02 -13.00
N GLN A 133 4.39 -2.56 -13.78
CA GLN A 133 4.22 -3.82 -14.50
C GLN A 133 3.81 -4.96 -13.55
N GLY A 134 2.94 -5.85 -14.01
CA GLY A 134 2.54 -7.04 -13.29
C GLY A 134 3.65 -8.10 -13.23
N PHE A 135 3.55 -8.99 -12.25
CA PHE A 135 4.51 -10.08 -12.08
C PHE A 135 3.87 -11.33 -11.50
N ALA A 136 4.50 -12.47 -11.77
CA ALA A 136 4.20 -13.78 -11.20
C ALA A 136 5.29 -14.20 -10.20
N ARG A 137 4.93 -15.12 -9.27
CA ARG A 137 5.85 -15.61 -8.21
C ARG A 137 5.96 -17.14 -8.14
N GLU A 138 5.33 -17.90 -9.02
CA GLU A 138 5.24 -19.36 -8.94
C GLU A 138 6.61 -20.06 -9.01
N LYS A 139 7.52 -19.57 -9.86
CA LYS A 139 8.86 -20.13 -10.06
C LYS A 139 9.95 -19.06 -9.89
N GLY A 140 9.80 -18.18 -8.88
CA GLY A 140 10.58 -16.97 -8.74
C GLY A 140 9.82 -15.76 -9.30
N ILE A 141 10.44 -14.57 -9.28
CA ILE A 141 9.83 -13.36 -9.83
C ILE A 141 10.01 -13.34 -11.35
N SER A 142 8.90 -13.27 -12.09
CA SER A 142 8.90 -13.02 -13.54
C SER A 142 7.95 -11.87 -13.87
N PHE A 143 8.43 -10.88 -14.62
CA PHE A 143 7.63 -9.76 -15.08
C PHE A 143 6.74 -10.19 -16.24
N LEU A 144 5.48 -9.82 -16.18
CA LEU A 144 4.49 -10.11 -17.20
C LEU A 144 4.28 -8.87 -18.07
N PRO A 145 4.12 -8.97 -19.40
CA PRO A 145 3.89 -7.80 -20.26
C PRO A 145 2.45 -7.27 -20.11
N LYS A 146 2.05 -7.01 -18.89
CA LYS A 146 0.69 -6.59 -18.49
C LYS A 146 0.79 -5.66 -17.27
N SER A 147 -0.22 -4.84 -17.08
CA SER A 147 -0.38 -4.03 -15.87
C SER A 147 -0.53 -4.89 -14.61
N SER A 148 -0.15 -4.36 -13.46
CA SER A 148 -0.52 -4.96 -12.17
C SER A 148 -2.02 -4.90 -11.93
N TRP A 149 -2.69 -3.85 -12.41
CA TRP A 149 -4.07 -3.53 -12.09
C TRP A 149 -4.97 -3.48 -13.32
N SER A 150 -6.23 -3.79 -13.11
CA SER A 150 -7.33 -3.54 -14.04
C SER A 150 -8.48 -2.85 -13.30
N PHE A 151 -9.34 -2.17 -14.04
CA PHE A 151 -10.55 -1.56 -13.53
C PHE A 151 -11.68 -1.69 -14.54
N HIS A 152 -12.84 -2.18 -14.09
CA HIS A 152 -14.00 -2.52 -14.93
C HIS A 152 -13.60 -3.35 -16.17
N GLY A 153 -12.78 -4.39 -15.92
CA GLY A 153 -12.30 -5.31 -16.94
C GLY A 153 -11.23 -4.76 -17.89
N LYS A 154 -10.81 -3.50 -17.76
CA LYS A 154 -9.80 -2.87 -18.61
C LYS A 154 -8.45 -2.79 -17.89
N PRO A 155 -7.35 -3.25 -18.52
CA PRO A 155 -6.00 -3.04 -17.99
C PRO A 155 -5.71 -1.54 -17.82
N LEU A 156 -5.10 -1.16 -16.69
CA LEU A 156 -4.59 0.21 -16.53
C LEU A 156 -3.26 0.37 -17.29
N PRO A 157 -2.92 1.56 -17.77
CA PRO A 157 -1.57 1.85 -18.24
C PRO A 157 -0.55 1.56 -17.12
N TYR A 158 0.67 1.12 -17.51
CA TYR A 158 1.70 0.79 -16.54
C TYR A 158 3.09 1.21 -17.03
N THR A 159 3.99 1.49 -16.10
CA THR A 159 5.41 1.68 -16.38
C THR A 159 6.08 0.31 -16.45
N PRO A 160 6.70 -0.05 -17.60
CA PRO A 160 7.39 -1.32 -17.72
C PRO A 160 8.63 -1.35 -16.81
N PHE A 161 8.97 -2.53 -16.33
CA PHE A 161 10.23 -2.75 -15.65
C PHE A 161 11.39 -2.59 -16.65
N PRO A 162 12.51 -1.97 -16.27
CA PRO A 162 13.58 -1.61 -17.23
C PRO A 162 14.37 -2.80 -17.79
N SER A 163 14.00 -4.02 -17.46
CA SER A 163 14.62 -5.25 -17.96
C SER A 163 13.55 -6.28 -18.35
N GLU A 164 13.68 -6.90 -19.52
CA GLU A 164 12.78 -7.97 -19.98
C GLU A 164 12.84 -9.20 -19.07
N LYS A 165 14.02 -9.49 -18.50
CA LYS A 165 14.22 -10.60 -17.56
C LYS A 165 14.55 -10.06 -16.17
N PHE A 166 14.06 -10.73 -15.16
CA PHE A 166 14.42 -10.39 -13.79
C PHE A 166 15.94 -10.53 -13.59
N PRO A 167 16.66 -9.44 -13.24
CA PRO A 167 18.12 -9.43 -13.16
C PRO A 167 18.61 -10.08 -11.85
N LEU A 168 18.34 -11.38 -11.71
CA LEU A 168 18.60 -12.14 -10.46
C LEU A 168 20.05 -12.00 -9.99
N ALA A 169 21.03 -12.11 -10.90
CA ALA A 169 22.45 -12.01 -10.55
C ALA A 169 22.78 -10.62 -9.95
N HIS A 170 22.25 -9.54 -10.52
CA HIS A 170 22.44 -8.20 -10.00
C HIS A 170 21.80 -8.05 -8.61
N VAL A 171 20.56 -8.49 -8.45
CA VAL A 171 19.83 -8.44 -7.16
C VAL A 171 20.56 -9.24 -6.10
N LEU A 172 21.05 -10.46 -6.41
CA LEU A 172 21.81 -11.28 -5.48
C LEU A 172 23.12 -10.61 -5.10
N PHE A 173 23.91 -10.11 -6.07
CA PHE A 173 25.16 -9.42 -5.80
C PHE A 173 24.98 -8.20 -4.91
N GLN A 174 24.04 -7.31 -5.21
CA GLN A 174 23.75 -6.13 -4.41
C GLN A 174 23.21 -6.51 -3.02
N SER A 175 22.34 -7.52 -2.95
CA SER A 175 21.77 -7.97 -1.68
C SER A 175 22.84 -8.60 -0.77
N LEU A 176 23.79 -9.31 -1.33
CA LEU A 176 24.94 -9.84 -0.58
C LEU A 176 25.86 -8.71 -0.09
N ARG A 177 26.18 -7.75 -0.96
CA ARG A 177 27.00 -6.57 -0.63
C ARG A 177 26.39 -5.75 0.50
N LEU A 178 25.09 -5.49 0.44
CA LEU A 178 24.36 -4.70 1.45
C LEU A 178 23.88 -5.53 2.64
N ARG A 179 23.98 -6.87 2.56
CA ARG A 179 23.44 -7.82 3.54
C ARG A 179 21.95 -7.66 3.81
N GLU A 180 21.20 -7.20 2.81
CA GLU A 180 19.75 -7.06 2.83
C GLU A 180 19.18 -7.11 1.41
N LEU A 181 17.90 -7.48 1.27
CA LEU A 181 17.25 -7.51 -0.03
C LEU A 181 17.16 -6.08 -0.59
N THR A 182 17.62 -5.89 -1.81
CA THR A 182 17.60 -4.60 -2.51
C THR A 182 17.15 -4.74 -3.96
N MET A 183 16.30 -3.84 -4.38
CA MET A 183 15.88 -3.65 -5.76
C MET A 183 15.78 -2.14 -6.10
N TYR A 184 16.28 -1.28 -5.21
CA TYR A 184 16.15 0.17 -5.31
C TYR A 184 16.60 0.70 -6.68
N ASP A 185 17.80 0.32 -7.12
CA ASP A 185 18.39 0.78 -8.38
C ASP A 185 17.57 0.34 -9.61
N LEU A 186 16.87 -0.78 -9.50
CA LEU A 186 16.02 -1.32 -10.57
C LEU A 186 14.69 -0.58 -10.69
N TYR A 187 14.14 -0.12 -9.55
CA TYR A 187 12.89 0.63 -9.53
C TYR A 187 13.08 2.15 -9.70
N LEU A 188 14.30 2.67 -9.47
CA LEU A 188 14.55 4.11 -9.55
C LEU A 188 14.20 4.71 -10.93
N PRO A 189 14.54 4.07 -12.08
CA PRO A 189 14.13 4.55 -13.40
C PRO A 189 12.60 4.65 -13.56
N MET A 190 11.83 3.71 -13.00
CA MET A 190 10.37 3.72 -13.07
C MET A 190 9.76 4.91 -12.31
N VAL A 191 10.41 5.35 -11.23
CA VAL A 191 9.98 6.52 -10.46
C VAL A 191 10.39 7.82 -11.15
N THR A 192 11.63 7.88 -11.67
CA THR A 192 12.18 9.13 -12.23
C THR A 192 11.72 9.40 -13.66
N HIS A 193 11.42 8.35 -14.42
CA HIS A 193 10.98 8.40 -15.82
C HIS A 193 9.81 7.43 -16.04
N PRO A 194 8.67 7.62 -15.33
CA PRO A 194 7.50 6.77 -15.51
C PRO A 194 6.91 6.95 -16.91
N ALA A 195 6.25 5.92 -17.42
CA ALA A 195 5.40 6.08 -18.59
C ALA A 195 4.31 7.14 -18.27
N PRO A 196 4.12 8.16 -19.13
CA PRO A 196 3.24 9.30 -18.82
C PRO A 196 1.83 8.89 -18.40
N ASP A 197 1.24 7.93 -19.10
CA ASP A 197 -0.14 7.45 -18.86
C ASP A 197 -0.24 6.53 -17.63
N ALA A 198 0.89 6.06 -17.12
CA ALA A 198 0.95 5.19 -15.94
C ALA A 198 1.17 5.95 -14.64
N VAL A 199 1.45 7.26 -14.69
CA VAL A 199 1.59 8.08 -13.48
C VAL A 199 0.27 8.11 -12.74
N ILE A 200 0.29 7.76 -11.46
CA ILE A 200 -0.93 7.75 -10.63
C ILE A 200 -1.45 9.19 -10.49
N PRO A 201 -2.68 9.48 -10.93
CA PRO A 201 -3.25 10.83 -10.90
C PRO A 201 -3.75 11.19 -9.49
N VAL A 202 -2.81 11.30 -8.53
CA VAL A 202 -3.10 11.52 -7.10
C VAL A 202 -3.91 12.79 -6.82
N GLU A 203 -3.90 13.76 -7.73
CA GLU A 203 -4.71 14.97 -7.67
C GLU A 203 -6.21 14.72 -7.88
N LYS A 204 -6.61 13.54 -8.33
CA LYS A 204 -8.01 13.12 -8.43
C LYS A 204 -8.57 12.54 -7.14
N ILE A 205 -7.73 12.32 -6.13
CA ILE A 205 -8.19 11.84 -4.81
C ILE A 205 -8.98 12.96 -4.13
N THR A 206 -10.17 12.65 -3.62
CA THR A 206 -11.06 13.61 -2.96
C THR A 206 -10.95 13.54 -1.44
N GLY A 207 -9.76 13.79 -0.91
CA GLY A 207 -9.51 13.77 0.53
C GLY A 207 -8.03 13.90 0.86
N PRO A 208 -7.69 13.96 2.16
CA PRO A 208 -6.32 14.11 2.58
C PRO A 208 -5.47 12.87 2.25
N ILE A 209 -4.17 13.11 2.01
CA ILE A 209 -3.19 12.08 1.68
C ILE A 209 -2.06 12.11 2.71
N LEU A 210 -1.76 10.93 3.28
CA LEU A 210 -0.59 10.72 4.13
C LEU A 210 0.39 9.78 3.43
N LEU A 211 1.56 10.28 3.07
CA LEU A 211 2.67 9.51 2.53
C LEU A 211 3.69 9.24 3.64
N ILE A 212 4.07 7.98 3.82
CA ILE A 212 5.07 7.57 4.82
C ILE A 212 6.17 6.82 4.10
N SER A 213 7.44 7.22 4.30
CA SER A 213 8.58 6.56 3.67
C SER A 213 9.82 6.54 4.54
N SER A 214 10.74 5.62 4.28
CA SER A 214 12.05 5.55 4.93
C SER A 214 13.16 5.88 3.95
N LYS A 215 14.12 6.71 4.39
CA LYS A 215 15.37 6.97 3.64
C LYS A 215 16.27 5.73 3.56
N MET A 216 15.98 4.71 4.38
CA MET A 216 16.68 3.44 4.42
C MET A 216 15.89 2.33 3.68
N ASP A 217 14.92 2.70 2.84
CA ASP A 217 14.24 1.77 1.97
C ASP A 217 15.18 1.32 0.86
N THR A 218 15.52 0.04 0.85
CA THR A 218 16.40 -0.58 -0.16
C THR A 218 15.60 -1.37 -1.21
N MET A 219 14.30 -1.57 -0.96
CA MET A 219 13.48 -2.34 -1.89
C MET A 219 13.08 -1.48 -3.10
N TRP A 220 12.54 -0.30 -2.84
CA TRP A 220 12.22 0.64 -3.92
C TRP A 220 12.29 2.11 -3.47
N PRO A 221 12.29 3.07 -4.42
CA PRO A 221 12.59 4.48 -4.16
C PRO A 221 11.36 5.24 -3.62
N SER A 222 10.84 4.83 -2.45
CA SER A 222 9.62 5.40 -1.85
C SER A 222 9.73 6.90 -1.52
N VAL A 223 10.92 7.38 -1.10
CA VAL A 223 11.13 8.82 -0.82
C VAL A 223 11.09 9.67 -2.10
N PRO A 224 11.82 9.33 -3.19
CA PRO A 224 11.66 10.03 -4.47
C PRO A 224 10.23 10.01 -5.00
N ALA A 225 9.55 8.86 -4.94
CA ALA A 225 8.17 8.72 -5.39
C ALA A 225 7.22 9.66 -4.62
N ALA A 226 7.31 9.68 -3.29
CA ALA A 226 6.51 10.56 -2.47
C ALA A 226 6.76 12.05 -2.76
N LYS A 227 8.03 12.45 -2.98
CA LYS A 227 8.37 13.83 -3.35
C LYS A 227 7.79 14.24 -4.70
N GLN A 228 7.80 13.35 -5.70
CA GLN A 228 7.19 13.63 -7.00
C GLN A 228 5.68 13.79 -6.89
N MET A 229 5.00 12.94 -6.11
CA MET A 229 3.57 13.09 -5.84
C MET A 229 3.26 14.42 -5.14
N GLN A 230 4.03 14.82 -4.12
CA GLN A 230 3.88 16.13 -3.48
C GLN A 230 4.03 17.29 -4.47
N LYS A 231 5.08 17.25 -5.34
CA LYS A 231 5.29 18.26 -6.38
C LYS A 231 4.08 18.33 -7.32
N ARG A 232 3.55 17.18 -7.76
CA ARG A 232 2.35 17.11 -8.62
C ARG A 232 1.15 17.75 -7.94
N LEU A 233 0.86 17.40 -6.69
CA LEU A 233 -0.26 17.96 -5.92
C LEU A 233 -0.13 19.47 -5.74
N GLN A 234 1.08 19.99 -5.47
CA GLN A 234 1.34 21.42 -5.41
C GLN A 234 1.08 22.12 -6.76
N THR A 235 1.57 21.54 -7.85
CA THR A 235 1.37 22.08 -9.21
C THR A 235 -0.11 22.11 -9.59
N CYS A 236 -0.88 21.07 -9.23
CA CYS A 236 -2.32 20.99 -9.49
C CYS A 236 -3.17 21.77 -8.47
N ARG A 237 -2.59 22.48 -7.53
CA ARG A 237 -3.30 23.20 -6.45
C ARG A 237 -4.30 22.31 -5.73
N PHE A 238 -3.84 21.11 -5.36
CA PHE A 238 -4.67 20.11 -4.68
C PHE A 238 -5.35 20.70 -3.44
N PRO A 239 -6.68 20.60 -3.30
CA PRO A 239 -7.43 21.35 -2.29
C PRO A 239 -7.37 20.71 -0.88
N TYR A 240 -6.87 19.47 -0.76
CA TYR A 240 -6.83 18.74 0.50
C TYR A 240 -5.43 18.70 1.10
N PRO A 241 -5.27 18.48 2.42
CA PRO A 241 -3.97 18.28 3.04
C PRO A 241 -3.22 17.09 2.44
N CYS A 242 -1.94 17.29 2.10
CA CYS A 242 -1.02 16.22 1.77
C CYS A 242 0.21 16.32 2.68
N GLN A 243 0.44 15.29 3.50
CA GLN A 243 1.60 15.20 4.38
C GLN A 243 2.53 14.08 3.95
N HIS A 244 3.84 14.35 3.91
CA HIS A 244 4.86 13.33 3.71
C HIS A 244 5.75 13.23 4.96
N LEU A 245 5.71 12.07 5.60
CA LEU A 245 6.58 11.72 6.73
C LEU A 245 7.76 10.89 6.21
N SER A 246 8.91 11.53 6.05
CA SER A 246 10.15 10.86 5.61
C SER A 246 11.06 10.59 6.80
N TYR A 247 11.25 9.32 7.15
CA TYR A 247 12.04 8.90 8.30
C TYR A 247 13.49 8.59 7.91
N ALA A 248 14.45 9.05 8.73
CA ALA A 248 15.86 8.71 8.56
C ALA A 248 16.19 7.27 8.96
N SER A 249 15.35 6.64 9.77
CA SER A 249 15.51 5.28 10.29
C SER A 249 14.32 4.42 9.93
N GLY A 250 14.55 3.16 9.62
CA GLY A 250 13.50 2.21 9.26
C GLY A 250 13.97 1.27 8.16
N SER A 251 13.06 0.77 7.39
CA SER A 251 13.32 -0.09 6.23
C SER A 251 12.07 -0.12 5.35
N HIS A 252 12.05 -0.89 4.27
CA HIS A 252 10.88 -1.07 3.41
C HIS A 252 9.62 -1.58 4.17
N LEU A 253 9.78 -2.38 5.22
CA LEU A 253 8.64 -2.79 6.06
C LEU A 253 8.40 -1.79 7.20
N PHE A 254 7.89 -0.61 6.84
CA PHE A 254 7.67 0.50 7.76
C PHE A 254 6.31 0.40 8.47
N VAL A 255 6.04 -0.76 9.09
CA VAL A 255 4.80 -1.04 9.83
C VAL A 255 5.04 -1.22 11.34
N PRO A 256 4.07 -0.93 12.22
CA PRO A 256 4.20 -1.05 13.67
C PRO A 256 4.14 -2.51 14.17
N LEU A 257 4.53 -3.46 13.35
CA LEU A 257 4.45 -4.90 13.61
C LEU A 257 5.83 -5.55 13.73
N LYS A 258 5.88 -6.70 14.43
CA LYS A 258 7.04 -7.59 14.45
C LYS A 258 6.87 -8.66 13.38
N LEU A 259 7.43 -8.44 12.19
CA LEU A 259 7.35 -9.38 11.08
C LEU A 259 8.61 -10.24 10.98
N ARG A 260 8.45 -11.55 10.71
CA ARG A 260 9.58 -12.47 10.46
C ARG A 260 10.36 -12.08 9.20
N THR A 261 9.65 -11.62 8.17
CA THR A 261 10.23 -11.13 6.89
C THR A 261 11.08 -9.88 7.05
N ALA A 262 10.93 -9.16 8.16
CA ALA A 262 11.72 -7.97 8.45
C ALA A 262 13.25 -8.22 8.53
N LYS A 263 13.69 -9.48 8.62
CA LYS A 263 15.10 -9.84 8.54
C LYS A 263 15.73 -9.60 7.17
N PHE A 264 14.92 -9.56 6.11
CA PHE A 264 15.36 -9.30 4.73
C PHE A 264 15.42 -7.80 4.41
N PHE A 265 14.78 -6.96 5.22
CA PHE A 265 14.69 -5.51 5.05
C PHE A 265 15.24 -4.84 6.31
N LYS A 266 16.56 -4.85 6.46
CA LYS A 266 17.19 -4.44 7.70
C LYS A 266 17.25 -2.92 7.86
N GLY A 267 17.51 -2.19 6.77
CA GLY A 267 17.81 -0.77 6.85
C GLY A 267 18.88 -0.53 7.92
N ASP A 268 18.62 0.40 8.81
CA ASP A 268 19.46 0.65 9.98
C ASP A 268 19.21 -0.29 11.17
N ARG A 269 18.34 -1.29 11.04
CA ARG A 269 18.01 -2.25 12.12
C ARG A 269 19.22 -3.00 12.64
N GLY A 270 20.21 -3.26 11.78
CA GLY A 270 21.46 -3.90 12.20
C GLY A 270 22.22 -3.04 13.20
N LYS A 271 22.15 -1.73 13.08
CA LYS A 271 22.90 -0.74 13.87
C LYS A 271 22.03 -0.04 14.92
N ASN A 272 20.72 0.09 14.71
CA ASN A 272 19.88 0.89 15.60
C ASN A 272 18.40 0.44 15.67
N LYS A 273 18.18 -0.77 16.19
CA LYS A 273 16.83 -1.35 16.37
C LYS A 273 15.86 -0.42 17.15
N ALA A 274 16.39 0.32 18.13
CA ALA A 274 15.59 1.21 18.96
C ALA A 274 15.06 2.40 18.17
N LYS A 275 15.91 3.05 17.35
CA LYS A 275 15.50 4.17 16.47
C LYS A 275 14.45 3.73 15.46
N SER A 276 14.66 2.60 14.79
CA SER A 276 13.71 2.03 13.84
C SER A 276 12.34 1.72 14.50
N ARG A 277 12.34 1.20 15.72
CA ARG A 277 11.10 0.95 16.48
C ARG A 277 10.39 2.26 16.85
N LYS A 278 11.15 3.26 17.31
CA LYS A 278 10.62 4.60 17.65
C LYS A 278 10.01 5.27 16.42
N ALA A 279 10.67 5.21 15.27
CA ALA A 279 10.18 5.77 14.02
C ALA A 279 8.85 5.13 13.58
N ARG A 280 8.74 3.79 13.60
CA ARG A 280 7.49 3.08 13.25
C ARG A 280 6.34 3.35 14.23
N ARG A 281 6.64 3.46 15.53
CA ARG A 281 5.64 3.85 16.53
C ARG A 281 5.17 5.29 16.30
N HIS A 282 6.09 6.20 16.00
CA HIS A 282 5.76 7.59 15.68
C HIS A 282 4.89 7.68 14.40
N ALA A 283 5.19 6.88 13.38
CA ALA A 283 4.37 6.81 12.17
C ALA A 283 2.94 6.34 12.46
N LEU A 284 2.76 5.34 13.35
CA LEU A 284 1.42 4.93 13.79
C LEU A 284 0.68 6.07 14.51
N ILE A 285 1.34 6.76 15.45
CA ILE A 285 0.74 7.91 16.14
C ILE A 285 0.29 8.96 15.12
N LYS A 286 1.16 9.30 14.16
CA LYS A 286 0.82 10.27 13.09
C LYS A 286 -0.29 9.79 12.17
N THR A 287 -0.38 8.48 11.93
CA THR A 287 -1.51 7.88 11.20
C THR A 287 -2.82 8.07 11.98
N LEU A 288 -2.84 7.82 13.29
CA LEU A 288 -4.03 8.01 14.11
C LEU A 288 -4.42 9.49 14.24
N GLU A 289 -3.44 10.41 14.37
CA GLU A 289 -3.68 11.86 14.31
C GLU A 289 -4.27 12.29 12.95
N PHE A 290 -3.79 11.72 11.86
CA PHE A 290 -4.34 11.95 10.51
C PHE A 290 -5.79 11.46 10.45
N VAL A 291 -6.09 10.24 10.91
CA VAL A 291 -7.44 9.67 10.95
C VAL A 291 -8.38 10.53 11.81
N SER A 292 -7.91 11.09 12.92
CA SER A 292 -8.75 11.93 13.78
C SER A 292 -9.21 13.23 13.11
N ARG A 293 -8.36 13.80 12.24
CA ARG A 293 -8.62 15.08 11.53
C ARG A 293 -9.32 14.92 10.20
N TRP A 294 -9.27 13.75 9.64
CA TRP A 294 -9.89 13.38 8.37
C TRP A 294 -11.39 13.32 8.43
#